data_f5ab2e4cd3e236a9ea042d7d4c2d804c
#
_entry.id   f5ab2e4cd3e236a9ea042d7d4c2d804c
#
_cell.length_a   1.000
_cell.length_b   1.000
_cell.length_c   1.000
_cell.angle_alpha   90.00
_cell.angle_beta   90.00
_cell.angle_gamma   90.00
#
_symmetry.space_group_name_H-M   'P 1'
#
loop_
_entity.id
_entity.type
_entity.pdbx_description
1 polymer ?
#
loop_
_entity_poly.entity_id
_entity_poly.type
_entity_poly.pdbx_seq_one_letter_code
_entity_poly.pdbx_strand_id
1 'polypeptide(L)'
;GMSDTLNAKEDVEILADKDPGVGLPGRVYLPGYSRTMGPQSHLFAERERLQSLTWEYFDVRQLSPTIGAELVGVDLSQELPDEVVSEIQQALWDYKVIFFRNQEITSKQQIRFAQRFGELEIHPFLPPNTETPELVRFEKNANAAGYENQWHHDVTWRETPSQGAILRAIEIPPIGGDTLFVDANAAYEGLTQEMKDEIDSLN
;
A
#
# COMPACT_ATOMS: atom_id res chain seq x y z
N GLY A 1 19.13 39.77 -7.01
CA GLY A 1 18.67 38.56 -6.47
C GLY A 1 19.50 37.44 -7.03
N MET A 2 20.53 36.97 -6.31
CA MET A 2 21.26 35.74 -6.65
C MET A 2 20.36 34.57 -6.33
N SER A 3 20.01 33.79 -7.32
CA SER A 3 19.37 32.48 -7.17
C SER A 3 20.47 31.53 -6.74
N ASP A 4 20.46 31.13 -5.47
CA ASP A 4 21.22 29.99 -4.99
C ASP A 4 20.57 28.71 -5.56
N THR A 5 21.02 28.34 -6.74
CA THR A 5 20.82 26.95 -7.22
C THR A 5 21.81 26.10 -6.42
N LEU A 6 21.34 25.56 -5.29
CA LEU A 6 22.04 24.52 -4.56
C LEU A 6 22.30 23.37 -5.53
N ASN A 7 23.55 23.01 -5.67
CA ASN A 7 24.01 21.96 -6.58
C ASN A 7 23.57 20.61 -5.97
N ALA A 8 22.58 19.98 -6.58
CA ALA A 8 22.00 18.73 -6.08
C ALA A 8 23.04 17.59 -5.83
N LYS A 9 24.21 17.67 -6.47
CA LYS A 9 25.31 16.72 -6.25
C LYS A 9 26.07 16.98 -4.94
N GLU A 10 26.29 18.25 -4.59
CA GLU A 10 26.94 18.61 -3.32
C GLU A 10 26.02 18.24 -2.13
N ASP A 11 24.72 18.43 -2.28
CA ASP A 11 23.75 18.03 -1.27
C ASP A 11 23.72 16.51 -1.02
N VAL A 12 23.91 15.70 -2.05
CA VAL A 12 23.95 14.24 -1.93
C VAL A 12 25.25 13.76 -1.25
N GLU A 13 26.41 14.37 -1.57
CA GLU A 13 27.67 14.06 -0.90
C GLU A 13 27.66 14.48 0.57
N ILE A 14 27.09 15.62 0.90
CA ILE A 14 26.93 16.08 2.27
C ILE A 14 26.02 15.16 3.09
N LEU A 15 25.01 14.57 2.46
CA LEU A 15 24.09 13.62 3.12
C LEU A 15 24.71 12.24 3.32
N ALA A 16 25.61 11.81 2.42
CA ALA A 16 26.27 10.50 2.50
C ALA A 16 27.38 10.44 3.56
N ASP A 17 28.01 11.58 3.87
CA ASP A 17 29.19 11.64 4.71
C ASP A 17 28.92 12.13 6.15
N LYS A 18 27.68 12.46 6.49
CA LYS A 18 27.31 12.91 7.84
C LYS A 18 26.46 11.86 8.54
N ASP A 19 26.85 11.59 9.77
CA ASP A 19 26.01 10.87 10.71
C ASP A 19 24.59 11.48 10.68
N PRO A 20 23.56 10.72 10.26
CA PRO A 20 22.19 11.21 10.18
C PRO A 20 21.65 11.71 11.55
N GLY A 21 22.36 11.46 12.66
CA GLY A 21 22.08 12.05 13.97
C GLY A 21 22.47 13.52 14.09
N VAL A 22 23.29 14.05 13.16
CA VAL A 22 23.68 15.46 13.14
C VAL A 22 22.83 16.19 12.11
N GLY A 23 21.64 16.57 12.49
CA GLY A 23 20.63 17.14 11.60
C GLY A 23 21.12 18.35 10.79
N LEU A 24 20.78 18.38 9.52
CA LEU A 24 20.78 19.61 8.73
C LEU A 24 19.72 20.55 9.29
N PRO A 25 19.93 21.88 9.26
CA PRO A 25 18.95 22.83 9.74
C PRO A 25 17.56 22.58 9.10
N GLY A 26 16.55 22.40 9.92
CA GLY A 26 15.17 22.16 9.48
C GLY A 26 14.81 20.70 9.18
N ARG A 27 15.74 19.75 9.36
CA ARG A 27 15.44 18.31 9.26
C ARG A 27 15.56 17.65 10.62
N VAL A 28 14.61 16.78 10.94
CA VAL A 28 14.63 15.95 12.15
C VAL A 28 15.01 14.54 11.75
N TYR A 29 16.13 14.05 12.28
CA TYR A 29 16.55 12.67 12.14
C TYR A 29 16.28 11.93 13.45
N LEU A 30 15.66 10.77 13.35
CA LEU A 30 15.45 9.91 14.51
C LEU A 30 16.79 9.25 14.90
N PRO A 31 17.12 9.19 16.21
CA PRO A 31 18.27 8.44 16.68
C PRO A 31 18.22 6.99 16.20
N GLY A 32 19.32 6.47 15.68
CA GLY A 32 19.42 5.11 15.18
C GLY A 32 18.95 4.89 13.74
N TYR A 33 18.50 5.93 13.04
CA TYR A 33 18.09 5.84 11.64
C TYR A 33 19.18 5.24 10.74
N SER A 34 20.43 5.63 10.93
CA SER A 34 21.60 5.08 10.22
C SER A 34 21.87 3.61 10.49
N ARG A 35 21.38 3.07 11.61
CA ARG A 35 21.54 1.64 11.95
C ARG A 35 20.57 0.73 11.25
N THR A 36 19.43 1.26 10.82
CA THR A 36 18.33 0.47 10.26
C THR A 36 18.26 0.53 8.74
N MET A 37 18.70 1.63 8.12
CA MET A 37 18.61 1.79 6.67
C MET A 37 19.90 1.38 5.96
N GLY A 38 19.75 0.44 5.06
CA GLY A 38 20.74 0.02 4.08
C GLY A 38 20.56 0.68 2.70
N PRO A 39 21.26 0.18 1.67
CA PRO A 39 21.10 0.63 0.30
C PRO A 39 19.68 0.39 -0.21
N GLN A 40 19.15 1.33 -1.00
CA GLN A 40 17.79 1.29 -1.56
C GLN A 40 17.79 0.91 -3.06
N SER A 41 18.84 0.25 -3.54
CA SER A 41 18.99 -0.11 -4.98
C SER A 41 17.90 -1.04 -5.49
N HIS A 42 17.30 -1.87 -4.63
CA HIS A 42 16.19 -2.75 -4.97
C HIS A 42 14.97 -1.99 -5.50
N LEU A 43 14.77 -0.74 -5.09
CA LEU A 43 13.65 0.10 -5.56
C LEU A 43 13.80 0.48 -7.04
N PHE A 44 15.02 0.67 -7.54
CA PHE A 44 15.25 0.94 -8.96
C PHE A 44 14.95 -0.28 -9.83
N ALA A 45 15.40 -1.44 -9.42
CA ALA A 45 15.12 -2.70 -10.12
C ALA A 45 13.61 -3.00 -10.15
N GLU A 46 12.92 -2.79 -9.04
CA GLU A 46 11.46 -2.98 -8.95
C GLU A 46 10.70 -2.00 -9.86
N ARG A 47 11.10 -0.73 -9.88
CA ARG A 47 10.53 0.26 -10.80
C ARG A 47 10.66 -0.17 -12.26
N GLU A 48 11.85 -0.60 -12.68
CA GLU A 48 12.10 -1.07 -14.04
C GLU A 48 11.25 -2.30 -14.36
N ARG A 49 11.18 -3.25 -13.43
CA ARG A 49 10.36 -4.46 -13.57
C ARG A 49 8.89 -4.10 -13.80
N LEU A 50 8.30 -3.25 -12.97
CA LEU A 50 6.89 -2.86 -13.07
C LEU A 50 6.60 -2.10 -14.38
N GLN A 51 7.52 -1.27 -14.84
CA GLN A 51 7.37 -0.54 -16.10
C GLN A 51 7.43 -1.45 -17.34
N SER A 52 8.01 -2.64 -17.22
CA SER A 52 8.10 -3.61 -18.32
C SER A 52 6.89 -4.51 -18.45
N LEU A 53 5.98 -4.52 -17.47
CA LEU A 53 4.80 -5.39 -17.48
C LEU A 53 3.79 -4.94 -18.55
N THR A 54 3.16 -5.92 -19.16
CA THR A 54 2.07 -5.72 -20.14
C THR A 54 0.82 -6.46 -19.68
N TRP A 55 -0.34 -5.91 -19.99
CA TRP A 55 -1.64 -6.39 -19.53
C TRP A 55 -2.57 -6.56 -20.74
N GLU A 56 -3.36 -7.61 -20.76
CA GLU A 56 -4.23 -7.94 -21.90
C GLU A 56 -5.64 -7.37 -21.72
N TYR A 57 -6.19 -7.46 -20.50
CA TYR A 57 -7.61 -7.22 -20.27
C TYR A 57 -7.94 -5.82 -19.71
N PHE A 58 -6.95 -5.06 -19.33
CA PHE A 58 -7.12 -3.70 -18.81
C PHE A 58 -5.85 -2.87 -19.01
N ASP A 59 -6.02 -1.56 -18.96
CA ASP A 59 -4.89 -0.64 -18.92
C ASP A 59 -4.45 -0.42 -17.47
N VAL A 60 -3.14 -0.22 -17.28
CA VAL A 60 -2.57 0.05 -15.96
C VAL A 60 -1.99 1.46 -15.91
N ARG A 61 -2.41 2.21 -14.92
CA ARG A 61 -1.81 3.49 -14.56
C ARG A 61 -1.11 3.34 -13.21
N GLN A 62 0.22 3.31 -13.20
CA GLN A 62 0.98 3.34 -11.96
C GLN A 62 0.76 4.66 -11.21
N LEU A 63 0.57 4.58 -9.91
CA LEU A 63 0.35 5.74 -9.03
C LEU A 63 1.63 6.17 -8.32
N SER A 64 2.56 5.24 -8.17
CA SER A 64 3.91 5.50 -7.67
C SER A 64 4.92 4.56 -8.34
N PRO A 65 6.23 4.78 -8.18
CA PRO A 65 7.24 3.98 -8.89
C PRO A 65 7.25 2.49 -8.55
N THR A 66 6.90 2.10 -7.32
CA THR A 66 7.06 0.72 -6.83
C THR A 66 5.84 0.13 -6.13
N ILE A 67 4.79 0.92 -5.92
CA ILE A 67 3.56 0.47 -5.25
C ILE A 67 2.37 1.26 -5.78
N GLY A 68 1.26 0.58 -5.97
CA GLY A 68 -0.02 1.18 -6.33
C GLY A 68 -0.24 1.39 -7.81
N ALA A 69 -1.35 0.86 -8.30
CA ALA A 69 -1.79 1.04 -9.67
C ALA A 69 -3.31 1.13 -9.77
N GLU A 70 -3.76 1.93 -10.71
CA GLU A 70 -5.15 1.97 -11.13
C GLU A 70 -5.33 1.04 -12.33
N LEU A 71 -6.30 0.13 -12.25
CA LEU A 71 -6.73 -0.72 -13.35
C LEU A 71 -7.90 -0.06 -14.08
N VAL A 72 -7.70 0.27 -15.35
CA VAL A 72 -8.65 1.03 -16.15
C VAL A 72 -9.32 0.11 -17.15
N GLY A 73 -10.65 0.21 -17.27
CA GLY A 73 -11.43 -0.56 -18.24
C GLY A 73 -12.09 -1.81 -17.67
N VAL A 74 -12.01 -2.04 -16.35
CA VAL A 74 -12.71 -3.12 -15.66
C VAL A 74 -14.01 -2.58 -15.06
N ASP A 75 -15.11 -3.27 -15.31
CA ASP A 75 -16.42 -3.01 -14.70
C ASP A 75 -16.76 -4.09 -13.69
N LEU A 76 -16.65 -3.78 -12.41
CA LEU A 76 -16.90 -4.72 -11.30
C LEU A 76 -18.39 -4.99 -11.05
N SER A 77 -19.29 -4.30 -11.73
CA SER A 77 -20.72 -4.61 -11.72
C SER A 77 -21.04 -5.86 -12.54
N GLN A 78 -20.17 -6.21 -13.47
CA GLN A 78 -20.30 -7.35 -14.34
C GLN A 78 -19.69 -8.61 -13.74
N GLU A 79 -20.09 -9.76 -14.25
CA GLU A 79 -19.41 -11.02 -14.00
C GLU A 79 -18.15 -11.08 -14.89
N LEU A 80 -16.99 -11.17 -14.24
CA LEU A 80 -15.72 -11.17 -14.95
C LEU A 80 -15.29 -12.58 -15.35
N PRO A 81 -14.77 -12.78 -16.57
CA PRO A 81 -14.14 -14.03 -16.97
C PRO A 81 -12.97 -14.41 -16.06
N ASP A 82 -12.68 -15.70 -15.93
CA ASP A 82 -11.60 -16.20 -15.07
C ASP A 82 -10.23 -15.63 -15.46
N GLU A 83 -10.00 -15.43 -16.74
CA GLU A 83 -8.75 -14.87 -17.27
C GLU A 83 -8.55 -13.42 -16.78
N VAL A 84 -9.62 -12.62 -16.78
CA VAL A 84 -9.58 -11.24 -16.28
C VAL A 84 -9.30 -11.22 -14.78
N VAL A 85 -9.95 -12.08 -14.01
CA VAL A 85 -9.73 -12.20 -12.56
C VAL A 85 -8.30 -12.64 -12.26
N SER A 86 -7.77 -13.60 -13.01
CA SER A 86 -6.38 -14.06 -12.86
C SER A 86 -5.39 -12.93 -13.14
N GLU A 87 -5.65 -12.12 -14.15
CA GLU A 87 -4.79 -10.97 -14.47
C GLU A 87 -4.90 -9.86 -13.40
N ILE A 88 -6.09 -9.61 -12.85
CA ILE A 88 -6.29 -8.71 -11.71
C ILE A 88 -5.50 -9.19 -10.49
N GLN A 89 -5.53 -10.49 -10.21
CA GLN A 89 -4.78 -11.07 -9.11
C GLN A 89 -3.27 -10.89 -9.32
N GLN A 90 -2.78 -11.09 -10.53
CA GLN A 90 -1.38 -10.85 -10.85
C GLN A 90 -1.01 -9.38 -10.66
N ALA A 91 -1.87 -8.46 -11.10
CA ALA A 91 -1.67 -7.03 -10.88
C ALA A 91 -1.63 -6.66 -9.39
N LEU A 92 -2.48 -7.28 -8.57
CA LEU A 92 -2.45 -7.09 -7.11
C LEU A 92 -1.11 -7.54 -6.51
N TRP A 93 -0.58 -8.68 -6.94
CA TRP A 93 0.73 -9.16 -6.47
C TRP A 93 1.88 -8.27 -6.91
N ASP A 94 1.84 -7.78 -8.14
CA ASP A 94 2.88 -6.92 -8.68
C ASP A 94 2.85 -5.50 -8.08
N TYR A 95 1.68 -4.87 -8.03
CA TYR A 95 1.53 -3.49 -7.56
C TYR A 95 1.19 -3.37 -6.07
N LYS A 96 0.85 -4.47 -5.37
CA LYS A 96 0.59 -4.60 -3.93
C LYS A 96 -0.69 -3.91 -3.44
N VAL A 97 -1.10 -2.85 -4.08
CA VAL A 97 -2.42 -2.22 -3.93
C VAL A 97 -2.91 -1.76 -5.30
N ILE A 98 -4.14 -2.08 -5.62
CA ILE A 98 -4.77 -1.72 -6.89
C ILE A 98 -6.07 -0.97 -6.66
N PHE A 99 -6.42 -0.12 -7.61
CA PHE A 99 -7.58 0.75 -7.51
C PHE A 99 -8.45 0.61 -8.77
N PHE A 100 -9.76 0.65 -8.55
CA PHE A 100 -10.77 0.70 -9.60
C PHE A 100 -11.57 1.97 -9.40
N ARG A 101 -11.48 2.91 -10.32
CA ARG A 101 -12.22 4.18 -10.24
C ARG A 101 -13.62 4.05 -10.81
N ASN A 102 -14.51 4.91 -10.32
CA ASN A 102 -15.88 5.08 -10.85
C ASN A 102 -16.68 3.77 -10.93
N GLN A 103 -16.57 2.94 -9.90
CA GLN A 103 -17.28 1.68 -9.80
C GLN A 103 -18.61 1.87 -9.07
N GLU A 104 -19.71 1.86 -9.81
CA GLU A 104 -21.07 1.88 -9.24
C GLU A 104 -21.54 0.44 -9.00
N ILE A 105 -21.18 -0.11 -7.86
CA ILE A 105 -21.50 -1.49 -7.50
C ILE A 105 -22.32 -1.56 -6.22
N THR A 106 -23.15 -2.60 -6.14
CA THR A 106 -23.88 -2.95 -4.91
C THR A 106 -22.97 -3.73 -3.94
N SER A 107 -23.40 -3.84 -2.69
CA SER A 107 -22.73 -4.69 -1.69
C SER A 107 -22.63 -6.14 -2.14
N LYS A 108 -23.67 -6.67 -2.79
CA LYS A 108 -23.66 -8.04 -3.33
C LYS A 108 -22.66 -8.23 -4.46
N GLN A 109 -22.50 -7.22 -5.32
CA GLN A 109 -21.49 -7.25 -6.38
C GLN A 109 -20.08 -7.17 -5.83
N GLN A 110 -19.86 -6.37 -4.78
CA GLN A 110 -18.56 -6.34 -4.08
C GLN A 110 -18.23 -7.70 -3.47
N ILE A 111 -19.16 -8.35 -2.79
CA ILE A 111 -19.00 -9.69 -2.22
C ILE A 111 -18.68 -10.71 -3.34
N ARG A 112 -19.46 -10.71 -4.42
CA ARG A 112 -19.24 -11.60 -5.55
C ARG A 112 -17.82 -11.44 -6.13
N PHE A 113 -17.37 -10.21 -6.31
CA PHE A 113 -16.01 -9.95 -6.78
C PHE A 113 -14.96 -10.46 -5.78
N ALA A 114 -15.13 -10.18 -4.49
CA ALA A 114 -14.21 -10.62 -3.45
C ALA A 114 -14.10 -12.16 -3.38
N GLN A 115 -15.20 -12.89 -3.54
CA GLN A 115 -15.24 -14.35 -3.55
C GLN A 115 -14.39 -14.99 -4.66
N ARG A 116 -14.08 -14.24 -5.72
CA ARG A 116 -13.18 -14.71 -6.79
C ARG A 116 -11.72 -14.86 -6.33
N PHE A 117 -11.35 -14.26 -5.19
CA PHE A 117 -9.99 -14.29 -4.63
C PHE A 117 -9.84 -15.24 -3.44
N GLY A 118 -10.93 -15.77 -2.91
CA GLY A 118 -10.93 -16.71 -1.80
C GLY A 118 -12.19 -16.64 -0.94
N GLU A 119 -12.17 -17.39 0.14
CA GLU A 119 -13.24 -17.35 1.13
C GLU A 119 -13.23 -16.02 1.88
N LEU A 120 -14.42 -15.49 2.15
CA LEU A 120 -14.57 -14.23 2.87
C LEU A 120 -14.61 -14.48 4.38
N GLU A 121 -13.95 -13.62 5.12
CA GLU A 121 -14.01 -13.63 6.58
C GLU A 121 -15.15 -12.75 7.09
N ILE A 122 -15.80 -13.23 8.18
CA ILE A 122 -16.65 -12.40 9.02
C ILE A 122 -15.78 -11.90 10.16
N HIS A 123 -15.66 -10.58 10.32
CA HIS A 123 -14.77 -9.99 11.32
C HIS A 123 -15.23 -10.36 12.74
N PRO A 124 -14.37 -10.98 13.58
CA PRO A 124 -14.79 -11.55 14.87
C PRO A 124 -15.16 -10.50 15.92
N PHE A 125 -14.64 -9.29 15.81
CA PHE A 125 -14.78 -8.24 16.83
C PHE A 125 -15.62 -7.03 16.39
N LEU A 126 -16.01 -6.94 15.12
CA LEU A 126 -16.83 -5.87 14.62
C LEU A 126 -18.27 -6.36 14.41
N PRO A 127 -19.29 -5.52 14.72
CA PRO A 127 -20.67 -5.92 14.48
C PRO A 127 -20.90 -6.22 13.00
N PRO A 128 -21.40 -7.41 12.64
CA PRO A 128 -21.70 -7.72 11.25
C PRO A 128 -22.88 -6.86 10.76
N ASN A 129 -22.86 -6.52 9.48
CA ASN A 129 -24.06 -6.02 8.81
C ASN A 129 -25.07 -7.17 8.72
N THR A 130 -26.34 -6.91 9.07
CA THR A 130 -27.38 -7.96 9.14
C THR A 130 -27.70 -8.57 7.77
N GLU A 131 -27.58 -7.81 6.69
CA GLU A 131 -27.86 -8.28 5.32
C GLU A 131 -26.63 -8.85 4.62
N THR A 132 -25.45 -8.32 4.93
CA THR A 132 -24.15 -8.68 4.35
C THR A 132 -23.09 -8.78 5.45
N PRO A 133 -23.09 -9.88 6.23
CA PRO A 133 -22.21 -10.03 7.38
C PRO A 133 -20.71 -10.03 7.04
N GLU A 134 -20.36 -10.27 5.78
CA GLU A 134 -18.99 -10.22 5.25
C GLU A 134 -18.48 -8.79 5.07
N LEU A 135 -19.37 -7.79 5.12
CA LEU A 135 -19.01 -6.39 4.97
C LEU A 135 -19.03 -5.68 6.31
N VAL A 136 -17.95 -4.97 6.58
CA VAL A 136 -17.85 -4.02 7.69
C VAL A 136 -17.91 -2.61 7.13
N ARG A 137 -18.78 -1.77 7.71
CA ARG A 137 -18.88 -0.36 7.36
C ARG A 137 -18.07 0.49 8.34
N PHE A 138 -17.13 1.24 7.83
CA PHE A 138 -16.42 2.27 8.57
C PHE A 138 -16.95 3.64 8.19
N GLU A 139 -17.39 4.39 9.17
CA GLU A 139 -17.85 5.78 9.01
C GLU A 139 -17.12 6.66 10.03
N LYS A 140 -16.47 7.69 9.52
CA LYS A 140 -15.78 8.70 10.32
C LYS A 140 -16.37 10.06 9.99
N ASN A 141 -16.67 10.85 11.00
CA ASN A 141 -17.24 12.19 10.87
C ASN A 141 -16.77 13.08 12.03
N ALA A 142 -17.25 14.31 12.08
CA ALA A 142 -16.87 15.27 13.13
C ALA A 142 -17.12 14.77 14.56
N ASN A 143 -18.07 13.85 14.75
CA ASN A 143 -18.43 13.30 16.06
C ASN A 143 -17.79 11.94 16.35
N ALA A 144 -17.22 11.29 15.32
CA ALA A 144 -16.60 9.99 15.40
C ALA A 144 -15.26 10.03 14.64
N ALA A 145 -14.29 10.71 15.23
CA ALA A 145 -12.96 10.81 14.65
C ALA A 145 -12.27 9.43 14.60
N GLY A 146 -11.50 9.20 13.53
CA GLY A 146 -10.64 8.03 13.43
C GLY A 146 -9.46 8.14 14.41
N TYR A 147 -9.03 7.02 14.92
CA TYR A 147 -7.83 6.90 15.78
C TYR A 147 -6.74 6.03 15.14
N GLU A 148 -7.03 5.41 13.99
CA GLU A 148 -6.07 4.60 13.25
C GLU A 148 -5.08 5.51 12.53
N ASN A 149 -4.02 5.85 13.20
CA ASN A 149 -2.93 6.67 12.68
C ASN A 149 -1.57 6.00 12.92
N GLN A 150 -1.53 4.69 12.69
CA GLN A 150 -0.32 3.88 12.84
C GLN A 150 -0.20 2.92 11.65
N TRP A 151 1.03 2.69 11.21
CA TRP A 151 1.30 1.64 10.26
C TRP A 151 0.94 0.28 10.86
N HIS A 152 0.13 -0.47 10.17
CA HIS A 152 -0.28 -1.80 10.59
C HIS A 152 -0.57 -2.68 9.38
N HIS A 153 -0.60 -3.97 9.62
CA HIS A 153 -1.19 -4.95 8.73
C HIS A 153 -2.34 -5.62 9.47
N ASP A 154 -3.45 -5.85 8.78
CA ASP A 154 -4.61 -6.47 9.40
C ASP A 154 -4.37 -7.95 9.69
N VAL A 155 -4.86 -8.40 10.86
CA VAL A 155 -4.96 -9.82 11.25
C VAL A 155 -3.62 -10.58 11.27
N THR A 156 -2.48 -9.92 11.44
CA THR A 156 -1.15 -10.57 11.51
C THR A 156 -0.89 -11.39 12.77
N TRP A 157 -1.77 -11.30 13.74
CA TRP A 157 -1.71 -12.11 14.98
C TRP A 157 -2.21 -13.56 14.79
N ARG A 158 -2.73 -13.90 13.62
CA ARG A 158 -3.12 -15.26 13.26
C ARG A 158 -1.98 -16.00 12.57
N GLU A 159 -1.88 -17.30 12.78
CA GLU A 159 -0.98 -18.17 12.05
C GLU A 159 -1.21 -18.12 10.54
N THR A 160 -2.48 -17.99 10.13
CA THR A 160 -2.87 -17.75 8.73
C THR A 160 -3.59 -16.41 8.64
N PRO A 161 -2.88 -15.33 8.35
CA PRO A 161 -3.48 -14.02 8.22
C PRO A 161 -4.33 -13.90 6.95
N SER A 162 -5.19 -12.89 6.90
CA SER A 162 -6.00 -12.59 5.71
C SER A 162 -5.10 -12.24 4.52
N GLN A 163 -5.41 -12.77 3.35
CA GLN A 163 -4.64 -12.54 2.12
C GLN A 163 -4.71 -11.08 1.66
N GLY A 164 -5.84 -10.41 1.90
CA GLY A 164 -6.05 -9.03 1.50
C GLY A 164 -7.44 -8.54 1.89
N ALA A 165 -7.73 -7.30 1.53
CA ALA A 165 -9.03 -6.68 1.78
C ALA A 165 -9.49 -5.88 0.55
N ILE A 166 -10.80 -5.74 0.39
CA ILE A 166 -11.42 -4.89 -0.61
C ILE A 166 -12.18 -3.79 0.09
N LEU A 167 -11.72 -2.57 -0.07
CA LEU A 167 -12.36 -1.37 0.45
C LEU A 167 -13.16 -0.68 -0.67
N ARG A 168 -14.40 -0.33 -0.38
CA ARG A 168 -15.22 0.49 -1.26
C ARG A 168 -15.50 1.82 -0.58
N ALA A 169 -15.06 2.91 -1.19
CA ALA A 169 -15.40 4.25 -0.77
C ALA A 169 -16.85 4.57 -1.16
N ILE A 170 -17.67 4.98 -0.20
CA ILE A 170 -19.04 5.43 -0.42
C ILE A 170 -19.08 6.95 -0.42
N GLU A 171 -18.41 7.56 0.54
CA GLU A 171 -18.27 8.99 0.68
C GLU A 171 -16.83 9.32 1.09
N ILE A 172 -16.20 10.23 0.36
CA ILE A 172 -14.84 10.70 0.63
C ILE A 172 -14.87 12.21 0.73
N PRO A 173 -14.27 12.80 1.77
CA PRO A 173 -14.17 14.24 1.87
C PRO A 173 -13.30 14.80 0.72
N PRO A 174 -13.55 16.05 0.29
CA PRO A 174 -12.79 16.69 -0.78
C PRO A 174 -11.34 16.97 -0.38
N ILE A 175 -11.05 17.04 0.91
CA ILE A 175 -9.72 17.32 1.47
C ILE A 175 -9.51 16.48 2.72
N GLY A 176 -8.35 15.83 2.82
CA GLY A 176 -7.97 15.03 3.98
C GLY A 176 -8.59 13.63 4.00
N GLY A 177 -8.31 12.89 5.06
CA GLY A 177 -8.76 11.51 5.21
C GLY A 177 -8.06 10.51 4.29
N ASP A 178 -6.84 10.84 3.84
CA ASP A 178 -6.07 10.00 2.94
C ASP A 178 -5.70 8.67 3.59
N THR A 179 -5.77 7.60 2.81
CA THR A 179 -5.23 6.30 3.20
C THR A 179 -3.85 6.13 2.59
N LEU A 180 -2.86 5.85 3.43
CA LEU A 180 -1.48 5.64 3.03
C LEU A 180 -1.15 4.16 3.02
N PHE A 181 -0.37 3.74 2.05
CA PHE A 181 0.08 2.36 1.89
C PHE A 181 1.61 2.29 1.85
N VAL A 182 2.16 1.24 2.43
CA VAL A 182 3.59 0.95 2.39
C VAL A 182 3.82 -0.52 2.02
N ASP A 183 4.85 -0.76 1.22
CA ASP A 183 5.31 -2.12 0.91
C ASP A 183 6.25 -2.61 2.02
N ALA A 184 5.76 -3.52 2.86
CA ALA A 184 6.54 -4.08 3.96
C ALA A 184 7.74 -4.91 3.47
N ASN A 185 7.63 -5.58 2.31
CA ASN A 185 8.74 -6.31 1.72
C ASN A 185 9.85 -5.35 1.29
N ALA A 186 9.51 -4.26 0.60
CA ALA A 186 10.49 -3.24 0.23
C ALA A 186 11.12 -2.56 1.44
N ALA A 187 10.34 -2.35 2.51
CA ALA A 187 10.86 -1.82 3.76
C ALA A 187 11.88 -2.77 4.40
N TYR A 188 11.59 -4.07 4.46
CA TYR A 188 12.52 -5.09 4.96
C TYR A 188 13.79 -5.16 4.09
N GLU A 189 13.64 -5.20 2.77
CA GLU A 189 14.79 -5.25 1.85
C GLU A 189 15.68 -3.99 1.95
N GLY A 190 15.12 -2.86 2.34
CA GLY A 190 15.86 -1.63 2.58
C GLY A 190 16.57 -1.52 3.92
N LEU A 191 16.48 -2.53 4.78
CA LEU A 191 17.19 -2.58 6.06
C LEU A 191 18.67 -2.93 5.88
N THR A 192 19.48 -2.57 6.88
CA THR A 192 20.85 -3.09 6.99
C THR A 192 20.83 -4.61 7.22
N GLN A 193 21.93 -5.30 6.89
CA GLN A 193 22.01 -6.74 7.15
C GLN A 193 21.93 -7.05 8.64
N GLU A 194 22.57 -6.23 9.48
CA GLU A 194 22.49 -6.35 10.94
C GLU A 194 21.04 -6.35 11.44
N MET A 195 20.22 -5.42 10.92
CA MET A 195 18.81 -5.33 11.31
C MET A 195 17.97 -6.49 10.78
N LYS A 196 18.24 -6.98 9.56
CA LYS A 196 17.61 -8.18 9.02
C LYS A 196 17.89 -9.41 9.88
N ASP A 197 19.16 -9.61 10.25
CA ASP A 197 19.59 -10.73 11.09
C ASP A 197 18.93 -10.69 12.47
N GLU A 198 18.77 -9.49 13.04
CA GLU A 198 18.05 -9.30 14.30
C GLU A 198 16.58 -9.68 14.17
N ILE A 199 15.88 -9.15 13.15
CA ILE A 199 14.45 -9.43 12.92
C ILE A 199 14.21 -10.92 12.63
N ASP A 200 15.04 -11.54 11.80
CA ASP A 200 14.91 -12.96 11.41
C ASP A 200 15.15 -13.91 12.58
N SER A 201 15.76 -13.43 13.66
CA SER A 201 15.96 -14.19 14.89
C SER A 201 14.75 -14.16 15.86
N LEU A 202 13.79 -13.27 15.61
CA LEU A 202 12.58 -13.14 16.42
C LEU A 202 11.58 -14.25 16.06
N ASN A 203 11.01 -14.90 17.10
CA ASN A 203 9.98 -15.95 16.97
C ASN A 203 8.59 -15.40 17.33
#